data_52f140359b075c823df2b591e33cc03d
#
_entry.id   52f140359b075c823df2b591e33cc03d
#
_cell.length_a   1.000
_cell.length_b   1.000
_cell.length_c   1.000
_cell.angle_alpha   90.00
_cell.angle_beta   90.00
_cell.angle_gamma   90.00
#
_symmetry.space_group_name_H-M   'P 1'
#
loop_
_entity.id
_entity.type
_entity.pdbx_description
1 polymer ?
#
loop_
_entity_poly.entity_id
_entity_poly.type
_entity_poly.pdbx_seq_one_letter_code
_entity_poly.pdbx_strand_id
1 'polypeptide(L)'
;PTDIGAGHRGASMGPEALRVAGLAEALRERGLEVVDTGNLVGPFNPWLPPTEGYRHLEQVVAWNQLVMDAMYAQLQLGRLPILLGGDHCLGVGSITAVARWCRENGKTLRVLWLDAHADFNTSDVTPSGNIHGMPVSCLCGLGPRPLTHLGGASPALRPSEIRQVGIRSVDQGEKRLIKEYGLDVYDMRYIDEIGMKHAMAEALEGIDANTHVHVSFDVDFLDPA
;
A
#
# COMPACT_ATOMS: atom_id res chain seq x y z
N PRO A 1 2.76 -12.69 5.59
CA PRO A 1 2.42 -13.60 4.49
C PRO A 1 0.92 -13.86 4.43
N THR A 2 0.19 -13.25 3.48
CA THR A 2 -1.26 -13.49 3.32
C THR A 2 -1.73 -13.22 1.90
N ASP A 3 -2.77 -13.94 1.46
CA ASP A 3 -3.54 -13.72 0.22
C ASP A 3 -4.98 -13.27 0.56
N ILE A 4 -5.18 -12.68 1.73
CA ILE A 4 -6.52 -12.51 2.31
C ILE A 4 -7.41 -11.56 1.50
N GLY A 5 -6.84 -10.54 0.87
CA GLY A 5 -7.55 -9.60 0.02
C GLY A 5 -7.69 -10.05 -1.43
N ALA A 6 -7.11 -11.20 -1.79
CA ALA A 6 -7.08 -11.72 -3.16
C ALA A 6 -8.07 -12.87 -3.38
N GLY A 7 -8.41 -13.13 -4.65
CA GLY A 7 -9.24 -14.26 -5.05
C GLY A 7 -8.47 -15.56 -5.32
N HIS A 8 -7.14 -15.54 -5.29
CA HIS A 8 -6.27 -16.69 -5.56
C HIS A 8 -4.97 -16.61 -4.74
N ARG A 9 -4.26 -17.72 -4.69
CA ARG A 9 -3.01 -17.86 -3.92
C ARG A 9 -1.81 -17.35 -4.70
N GLY A 10 -0.76 -16.98 -3.95
CA GLY A 10 0.57 -16.64 -4.51
C GLY A 10 1.28 -15.57 -3.70
N ALA A 11 0.65 -14.43 -3.46
CA ALA A 11 1.27 -13.29 -2.78
C ALA A 11 1.80 -13.62 -1.38
N SER A 12 1.18 -14.56 -0.66
CA SER A 12 1.63 -15.00 0.67
C SER A 12 3.05 -15.59 0.71
N MET A 13 3.61 -15.97 -0.45
CA MET A 13 5.00 -16.44 -0.55
C MET A 13 6.03 -15.29 -0.57
N GLY A 14 5.59 -14.06 -0.85
CA GLY A 14 6.47 -12.90 -1.04
C GLY A 14 7.47 -12.66 0.11
N PRO A 15 7.06 -12.63 1.38
CA PRO A 15 7.98 -12.40 2.49
C PRO A 15 9.11 -13.40 2.57
N GLU A 16 8.81 -14.69 2.39
CA GLU A 16 9.83 -15.74 2.43
C GLU A 16 10.73 -15.73 1.19
N ALA A 17 10.16 -15.45 0.01
CA ALA A 17 10.93 -15.30 -1.21
C ALA A 17 11.96 -14.17 -1.12
N LEU A 18 11.58 -13.03 -0.54
CA LEU A 18 12.49 -11.90 -0.33
C LEU A 18 13.59 -12.21 0.70
N ARG A 19 13.28 -12.98 1.75
CA ARG A 19 14.29 -13.45 2.71
C ARG A 19 15.29 -14.38 2.03
N VAL A 20 14.81 -15.37 1.28
CA VAL A 20 15.66 -16.32 0.53
C VAL A 20 16.49 -15.59 -0.53
N ALA A 21 15.96 -14.53 -1.14
CA ALA A 21 16.70 -13.68 -2.07
C ALA A 21 17.78 -12.81 -1.41
N GLY A 22 17.89 -12.81 -0.07
CA GLY A 22 18.96 -12.12 0.65
C GLY A 22 18.71 -10.64 0.89
N LEU A 23 17.44 -10.21 1.08
CA LEU A 23 17.12 -8.81 1.35
C LEU A 23 17.86 -8.26 2.57
N ALA A 24 17.90 -9.02 3.66
CA ALA A 24 18.55 -8.58 4.89
C ALA A 24 20.07 -8.41 4.70
N GLU A 25 20.72 -9.32 3.98
CA GLU A 25 22.12 -9.27 3.62
C GLU A 25 22.44 -8.06 2.75
N ALA A 26 21.64 -7.83 1.72
CA ALA A 26 21.79 -6.68 0.83
C ALA A 26 21.67 -5.32 1.55
N LEU A 27 20.83 -5.23 2.59
CA LEU A 27 20.73 -4.04 3.42
C LEU A 27 21.94 -3.88 4.36
N ARG A 28 22.41 -4.97 4.97
CA ARG A 28 23.61 -4.97 5.83
C ARG A 28 24.87 -4.58 5.06
N GLU A 29 25.02 -5.04 3.82
CA GLU A 29 26.13 -4.65 2.92
C GLU A 29 26.15 -3.14 2.62
N ARG A 30 25.00 -2.47 2.75
CA ARG A 30 24.88 -1.00 2.67
C ARG A 30 25.10 -0.29 3.99
N GLY A 31 25.53 -1.00 5.04
CA GLY A 31 25.84 -0.43 6.36
C GLY A 31 24.62 -0.24 7.26
N LEU A 32 23.49 -0.85 6.93
CA LEU A 32 22.28 -0.74 7.77
C LEU A 32 22.24 -1.86 8.80
N GLU A 33 21.82 -1.52 10.02
CA GLU A 33 21.45 -2.52 11.02
C GLU A 33 20.07 -3.08 10.70
N VAL A 34 19.96 -4.39 10.53
CA VAL A 34 18.71 -5.05 10.14
C VAL A 34 18.25 -6.01 11.23
N VAL A 35 17.02 -5.81 11.68
CA VAL A 35 16.30 -6.70 12.61
C VAL A 35 15.12 -7.31 11.88
N ASP A 36 15.16 -8.60 11.62
CA ASP A 36 13.98 -9.34 11.11
C ASP A 36 13.11 -9.76 12.32
N THR A 37 11.90 -9.25 12.38
CA THR A 37 10.94 -9.54 13.46
C THR A 37 10.11 -10.80 13.18
N GLY A 38 10.36 -11.48 12.07
CA GLY A 38 9.61 -12.66 11.65
C GLY A 38 8.24 -12.31 11.05
N ASN A 39 7.43 -13.34 10.89
CA ASN A 39 6.11 -13.22 10.27
C ASN A 39 5.04 -12.85 11.32
N LEU A 40 4.18 -11.91 10.96
CA LEU A 40 2.91 -11.73 11.66
C LEU A 40 2.00 -12.93 11.40
N VAL A 41 1.20 -13.29 12.38
CA VAL A 41 0.24 -14.39 12.29
C VAL A 41 -1.16 -13.82 12.46
N GLY A 42 -1.94 -13.88 11.41
CA GLY A 42 -3.33 -13.40 11.37
C GLY A 42 -4.31 -14.50 10.97
N PRO A 43 -5.57 -14.14 10.76
CA PRO A 43 -6.61 -15.11 10.38
C PRO A 43 -6.27 -15.80 9.07
N PHE A 44 -6.69 -17.07 8.97
CA PHE A 44 -6.59 -17.84 7.73
C PHE A 44 -7.55 -17.30 6.66
N ASN A 45 -7.17 -17.47 5.39
CA ASN A 45 -8.03 -17.15 4.26
C ASN A 45 -9.15 -18.19 4.15
N PRO A 46 -10.44 -17.80 4.28
CA PRO A 46 -11.56 -18.74 4.21
C PRO A 46 -11.93 -19.13 2.79
N TRP A 47 -11.37 -18.47 1.76
CA TRP A 47 -11.64 -18.72 0.34
C TRP A 47 -13.14 -18.64 -0.03
N LEU A 48 -13.85 -17.70 0.57
CA LEU A 48 -15.26 -17.44 0.31
C LEU A 48 -15.44 -16.40 -0.82
N PRO A 49 -16.59 -16.42 -1.50
CA PRO A 49 -16.95 -15.35 -2.43
C PRO A 49 -17.10 -14.01 -1.70
N PRO A 50 -17.00 -12.87 -2.41
CA PRO A 50 -17.22 -11.56 -1.80
C PRO A 50 -18.68 -11.40 -1.35
N THR A 51 -18.86 -10.65 -0.27
CA THR A 51 -20.17 -10.25 0.27
C THR A 51 -20.23 -8.72 0.28
N GLU A 52 -21.32 -8.14 -0.23
CA GLU A 52 -21.51 -6.68 -0.31
C GLU A 52 -20.33 -5.94 -0.98
N GLY A 53 -19.73 -6.56 -1.99
CA GLY A 53 -18.59 -5.99 -2.71
C GLY A 53 -17.24 -6.12 -2.01
N TYR A 54 -17.15 -6.89 -0.91
CA TYR A 54 -15.90 -7.09 -0.16
C TYR A 54 -15.61 -8.58 0.04
N ARG A 55 -14.40 -9.00 -0.32
CA ARG A 55 -13.90 -10.35 -0.05
C ARG A 55 -13.19 -10.37 1.31
N HIS A 56 -13.66 -11.24 2.22
CA HIS A 56 -13.05 -11.51 3.52
C HIS A 56 -12.80 -10.27 4.40
N LEU A 57 -13.74 -9.30 4.40
CA LEU A 57 -13.56 -8.01 5.06
C LEU A 57 -13.08 -8.12 6.51
N GLU A 58 -13.70 -8.99 7.32
CA GLU A 58 -13.33 -9.16 8.73
C GLU A 58 -11.87 -9.60 8.90
N GLN A 59 -11.43 -10.56 8.07
CA GLN A 59 -10.06 -11.08 8.12
C GLN A 59 -9.07 -10.02 7.62
N VAL A 60 -9.42 -9.28 6.56
CA VAL A 60 -8.60 -8.16 6.06
C VAL A 60 -8.45 -7.08 7.12
N VAL A 61 -9.51 -6.73 7.84
CA VAL A 61 -9.46 -5.77 8.98
C VAL A 61 -8.52 -6.29 10.06
N ALA A 62 -8.65 -7.55 10.47
CA ALA A 62 -7.80 -8.14 11.51
C ALA A 62 -6.32 -8.16 11.10
N TRP A 63 -6.00 -8.50 9.85
CA TRP A 63 -4.64 -8.43 9.32
C TRP A 63 -4.09 -7.00 9.32
N ASN A 64 -4.90 -6.04 8.87
CA ASN A 64 -4.47 -4.63 8.83
C ASN A 64 -4.27 -4.03 10.22
N GLN A 65 -5.06 -4.45 11.21
CA GLN A 65 -4.82 -4.06 12.60
C GLN A 65 -3.46 -4.57 13.10
N LEU A 66 -3.14 -5.86 12.87
CA LEU A 66 -1.84 -6.44 13.23
C LEU A 66 -0.67 -5.72 12.55
N VAL A 67 -0.79 -5.43 11.25
CA VAL A 67 0.22 -4.71 10.50
C VAL A 67 0.38 -3.28 11.04
N MET A 68 -0.73 -2.57 11.27
CA MET A 68 -0.69 -1.21 11.80
C MET A 68 0.02 -1.15 13.15
N ASP A 69 -0.32 -2.05 14.07
CA ASP A 69 0.26 -2.08 15.42
C ASP A 69 1.76 -2.41 15.36
N ALA A 70 2.16 -3.39 14.55
CA ALA A 70 3.56 -3.76 14.38
C ALA A 70 4.40 -2.64 13.76
N MET A 71 3.92 -2.02 12.67
CA MET A 71 4.59 -0.90 12.01
C MET A 71 4.70 0.31 12.92
N TYR A 72 3.60 0.67 13.59
CA TYR A 72 3.60 1.81 14.51
C TYR A 72 4.57 1.62 15.68
N ALA A 73 4.66 0.41 16.24
CA ALA A 73 5.61 0.09 17.31
C ALA A 73 7.07 0.30 16.86
N GLN A 74 7.42 -0.06 15.62
CA GLN A 74 8.77 0.17 15.10
C GLN A 74 9.07 1.67 14.87
N LEU A 75 8.09 2.41 14.35
CA LEU A 75 8.22 3.87 14.19
C LEU A 75 8.42 4.58 15.53
N GLN A 76 7.73 4.16 16.60
CA GLN A 76 7.93 4.70 17.95
C GLN A 76 9.33 4.44 18.51
N LEU A 77 9.99 3.37 18.06
CA LEU A 77 11.41 3.07 18.41
C LEU A 77 12.41 3.83 17.53
N GLY A 78 11.95 4.72 16.64
CA GLY A 78 12.81 5.47 15.71
C GLY A 78 13.41 4.60 14.60
N ARG A 79 12.85 3.44 14.34
CA ARG A 79 13.28 2.53 13.27
C ARG A 79 12.57 2.86 11.95
N LEU A 80 13.20 2.48 10.85
CA LEU A 80 12.58 2.46 9.52
C LEU A 80 11.96 1.06 9.30
N PRO A 81 10.64 0.88 9.45
CA PRO A 81 10.02 -0.41 9.23
C PRO A 81 9.88 -0.71 7.73
N ILE A 82 10.18 -1.95 7.35
CA ILE A 82 9.93 -2.50 6.02
C ILE A 82 8.92 -3.63 6.19
N LEU A 83 7.73 -3.46 5.63
CA LEU A 83 6.73 -4.51 5.57
C LEU A 83 6.97 -5.37 4.34
N LEU A 84 7.20 -6.66 4.54
CA LEU A 84 7.21 -7.65 3.46
C LEU A 84 5.81 -8.27 3.37
N GLY A 85 5.07 -7.92 2.34
CA GLY A 85 3.73 -8.39 2.09
C GLY A 85 3.72 -9.65 1.23
N GLY A 86 2.69 -10.21 1.21
CA GLY A 86 1.37 -10.60 0.87
C GLY A 86 0.72 -9.70 -0.18
N ASP A 87 -0.57 -9.84 -0.29
CA ASP A 87 -1.30 -8.97 -1.21
C ASP A 87 -1.40 -7.53 -0.70
N HIS A 88 -1.71 -6.60 -1.64
CA HIS A 88 -1.60 -5.17 -1.40
C HIS A 88 -2.65 -4.61 -0.40
N CYS A 89 -3.65 -5.40 0.01
CA CYS A 89 -4.60 -4.96 1.05
C CYS A 89 -3.90 -4.57 2.36
N LEU A 90 -2.71 -5.11 2.65
CA LEU A 90 -1.91 -4.79 3.83
C LEU A 90 -1.40 -3.35 3.84
N GLY A 91 -1.41 -2.68 2.69
CA GLY A 91 -1.09 -1.27 2.54
C GLY A 91 -1.96 -0.36 3.40
N VAL A 92 -3.21 -0.74 3.68
CA VAL A 92 -4.09 0.03 4.57
C VAL A 92 -3.49 0.15 5.97
N GLY A 93 -3.07 -0.97 6.57
CA GLY A 93 -2.51 -0.98 7.92
C GLY A 93 -1.17 -0.28 8.00
N SER A 94 -0.24 -0.60 7.07
CA SER A 94 1.11 -0.04 7.07
C SER A 94 1.11 1.48 6.90
N ILE A 95 0.37 1.99 5.92
CA ILE A 95 0.33 3.41 5.62
C ILE A 95 -0.48 4.17 6.69
N THR A 96 -1.54 3.57 7.25
CA THR A 96 -2.27 4.17 8.38
C THR A 96 -1.36 4.36 9.60
N ALA A 97 -0.47 3.40 9.89
CA ALA A 97 0.53 3.53 10.97
C ALA A 97 1.46 4.73 10.73
N VAL A 98 1.98 4.85 9.51
CA VAL A 98 2.87 5.96 9.11
C VAL A 98 2.14 7.30 9.16
N ALA A 99 0.92 7.37 8.63
CA ALA A 99 0.11 8.58 8.64
C ALA A 99 -0.22 9.05 10.07
N ARG A 100 -0.53 8.11 10.96
CA ARG A 100 -0.73 8.39 12.38
C ARG A 100 0.56 8.94 13.01
N TRP A 101 1.68 8.26 12.82
CA TRP A 101 2.98 8.70 13.35
C TRP A 101 3.37 10.08 12.83
N CYS A 102 3.17 10.37 11.54
CA CYS A 102 3.42 11.69 10.96
C CYS A 102 2.59 12.78 11.64
N ARG A 103 1.29 12.56 11.83
CA ARG A 103 0.41 13.51 12.53
C ARG A 103 0.88 13.80 13.95
N GLU A 104 1.25 12.77 14.70
CA GLU A 104 1.70 12.89 16.09
C GLU A 104 3.06 13.59 16.21
N ASN A 105 3.89 13.55 15.16
CA ASN A 105 5.22 14.17 15.10
C ASN A 105 5.27 15.46 14.27
N GLY A 106 4.12 16.00 13.85
CA GLY A 106 4.04 17.24 13.08
C GLY A 106 4.70 17.18 11.71
N LYS A 107 4.80 15.99 11.11
CA LYS A 107 5.38 15.77 9.79
C LYS A 107 4.31 15.74 8.70
N THR A 108 4.68 16.20 7.53
CA THR A 108 3.91 15.96 6.30
C THR A 108 4.21 14.56 5.77
N LEU A 109 3.25 13.92 5.12
CA LEU A 109 3.42 12.60 4.52
C LEU A 109 3.34 12.69 2.99
N ARG A 110 4.26 12.04 2.30
CA ARG A 110 4.20 11.74 0.88
C ARG A 110 4.26 10.23 0.69
N VAL A 111 3.24 9.65 0.05
CA VAL A 111 3.23 8.24 -0.35
C VAL A 111 3.57 8.14 -1.83
N LEU A 112 4.61 7.40 -2.16
CA LEU A 112 4.91 6.95 -3.51
C LEU A 112 4.31 5.55 -3.67
N TRP A 113 3.30 5.44 -4.53
CA TRP A 113 2.63 4.19 -4.85
C TRP A 113 3.17 3.68 -6.19
N LEU A 114 4.11 2.74 -6.14
CA LEU A 114 4.78 2.16 -7.31
C LEU A 114 4.08 0.83 -7.63
N ASP A 115 3.31 0.80 -8.71
CA ASP A 115 2.37 -0.28 -9.00
C ASP A 115 1.93 -0.26 -10.47
N ALA A 116 1.51 -1.39 -11.00
CA ALA A 116 0.79 -1.47 -12.27
C ALA A 116 -0.68 -1.03 -12.13
N HIS A 117 -1.24 -1.11 -10.92
CA HIS A 117 -2.63 -0.85 -10.57
C HIS A 117 -2.78 0.41 -9.71
N ALA A 118 -3.92 1.06 -9.80
CA ALA A 118 -4.18 2.24 -8.97
C ALA A 118 -4.71 1.89 -7.57
N ASP A 119 -5.23 0.68 -7.41
CA ASP A 119 -5.81 0.17 -6.16
C ASP A 119 -6.80 1.14 -5.50
N PHE A 120 -7.57 1.83 -6.36
CA PHE A 120 -8.53 2.85 -5.99
C PHE A 120 -9.99 2.41 -6.22
N ASN A 121 -10.23 1.11 -6.32
CA ASN A 121 -11.57 0.55 -6.41
C ASN A 121 -12.34 0.71 -5.09
N THR A 122 -13.67 0.73 -5.19
CA THR A 122 -14.62 0.67 -4.07
C THR A 122 -15.57 -0.51 -4.27
N SER A 123 -16.38 -0.85 -3.26
CA SER A 123 -17.41 -1.89 -3.38
C SER A 123 -18.37 -1.69 -4.55
N ASP A 124 -18.61 -0.42 -4.93
CA ASP A 124 -19.59 -0.07 -5.96
C ASP A 124 -19.07 -0.24 -7.38
N VAL A 125 -17.75 -0.22 -7.58
CA VAL A 125 -17.14 -0.25 -8.92
C VAL A 125 -16.21 -1.44 -9.13
N THR A 126 -15.82 -2.15 -8.07
CA THR A 126 -14.94 -3.31 -8.18
C THR A 126 -15.56 -4.44 -9.01
N PRO A 127 -14.84 -5.03 -9.97
CA PRO A 127 -15.35 -6.18 -10.70
C PRO A 127 -15.25 -7.51 -9.92
N SER A 128 -14.42 -7.58 -8.86
CA SER A 128 -14.06 -8.82 -8.17
C SER A 128 -14.41 -8.85 -6.67
N GLY A 129 -14.60 -7.68 -6.05
CA GLY A 129 -14.70 -7.55 -4.60
C GLY A 129 -13.39 -7.80 -3.85
N ASN A 130 -12.28 -7.96 -4.55
CA ASN A 130 -10.97 -8.18 -3.95
C ASN A 130 -10.46 -6.89 -3.28
N ILE A 131 -10.23 -6.94 -1.98
CA ILE A 131 -9.83 -5.74 -1.22
C ILE A 131 -8.38 -5.33 -1.54
N HIS A 132 -7.56 -6.22 -2.12
CA HIS A 132 -6.22 -5.83 -2.57
C HIS A 132 -6.25 -4.71 -3.65
N GLY A 133 -7.33 -4.56 -4.40
CA GLY A 133 -7.52 -3.44 -5.33
C GLY A 133 -8.19 -2.20 -4.73
N MET A 134 -8.29 -2.09 -3.39
CA MET A 134 -9.01 -1.01 -2.69
C MET A 134 -8.17 -0.25 -1.64
N PRO A 135 -6.89 -0.55 -1.37
CA PRO A 135 -6.19 0.06 -0.25
C PRO A 135 -6.09 1.58 -0.37
N VAL A 136 -5.83 2.11 -1.56
CA VAL A 136 -5.71 3.57 -1.75
C VAL A 136 -7.05 4.27 -1.52
N SER A 137 -8.16 3.71 -1.97
CA SER A 137 -9.50 4.25 -1.70
C SER A 137 -9.83 4.21 -0.22
N CYS A 138 -9.53 3.11 0.47
CA CYS A 138 -9.73 3.00 1.92
C CYS A 138 -8.91 4.04 2.69
N LEU A 139 -7.65 4.26 2.34
CA LEU A 139 -6.79 5.28 2.93
C LEU A 139 -7.34 6.70 2.71
N CYS A 140 -7.97 6.94 1.56
CA CYS A 140 -8.65 8.20 1.23
C CYS A 140 -10.06 8.34 1.84
N GLY A 141 -10.49 7.39 2.68
CA GLY A 141 -11.79 7.43 3.37
C GLY A 141 -12.95 6.84 2.57
N LEU A 142 -12.68 6.21 1.42
CA LEU A 142 -13.67 5.59 0.54
C LEU A 142 -13.67 4.08 0.73
N GLY A 143 -14.56 3.58 1.57
CA GLY A 143 -14.62 2.15 1.83
C GLY A 143 -15.32 1.81 3.14
N PRO A 144 -15.21 0.56 3.60
CA PRO A 144 -15.88 0.13 4.80
C PRO A 144 -15.24 0.76 6.04
N ARG A 145 -16.09 1.22 6.95
CA ARG A 145 -15.66 1.95 8.16
C ARG A 145 -14.53 1.26 8.95
N PRO A 146 -14.53 -0.08 9.14
CA PRO A 146 -13.45 -0.74 9.87
C PRO A 146 -12.05 -0.56 9.25
N LEU A 147 -11.94 -0.38 7.92
CA LEU A 147 -10.68 -0.08 7.24
C LEU A 147 -10.39 1.41 7.20
N THR A 148 -11.37 2.24 6.83
CA THR A 148 -11.16 3.70 6.70
C THR A 148 -10.85 4.40 8.02
N HIS A 149 -11.24 3.81 9.17
CA HIS A 149 -11.02 4.37 10.52
C HIS A 149 -10.03 3.56 11.35
N LEU A 150 -9.25 2.69 10.75
CA LEU A 150 -8.33 1.79 11.45
C LEU A 150 -7.39 2.54 12.41
N GLY A 151 -6.85 3.68 12.01
CA GLY A 151 -5.99 4.53 12.84
C GLY A 151 -6.72 5.62 13.63
N GLY A 152 -8.05 5.53 13.74
CA GLY A 152 -8.91 6.49 14.46
C GLY A 152 -9.26 7.74 13.66
N ALA A 153 -8.38 8.25 12.80
CA ALA A 153 -8.64 9.38 11.90
C ALA A 153 -9.03 8.89 10.51
N SER A 154 -10.01 9.54 9.90
CA SER A 154 -10.42 9.28 8.52
C SER A 154 -10.67 10.61 7.79
N PRO A 155 -10.15 10.78 6.57
CA PRO A 155 -9.24 9.86 5.87
C PRO A 155 -7.87 9.76 6.54
N ALA A 156 -7.17 8.63 6.34
CA ALA A 156 -5.77 8.47 6.75
C ALA A 156 -4.84 9.32 5.88
N LEU A 157 -5.15 9.42 4.59
CA LEU A 157 -4.44 10.21 3.58
C LEU A 157 -5.43 11.06 2.77
N ARG A 158 -4.97 12.21 2.32
CA ARG A 158 -5.61 12.97 1.26
C ARG A 158 -5.07 12.51 -0.11
N PRO A 159 -5.87 12.54 -1.18
CA PRO A 159 -5.40 12.21 -2.53
C PRO A 159 -4.12 12.96 -2.93
N SER A 160 -3.99 14.23 -2.53
CA SER A 160 -2.80 15.06 -2.80
C SER A 160 -1.51 14.61 -2.10
N GLU A 161 -1.58 13.69 -1.14
CA GLU A 161 -0.42 13.12 -0.44
C GLU A 161 0.13 11.87 -1.13
N ILE A 162 -0.57 11.37 -2.16
CA ILE A 162 -0.21 10.16 -2.91
C ILE A 162 0.29 10.55 -4.29
N ARG A 163 1.33 9.86 -4.76
CA ARG A 163 1.82 9.87 -6.13
C ARG A 163 1.87 8.45 -6.63
N GLN A 164 1.05 8.13 -7.62
CA GLN A 164 1.00 6.82 -8.26
C GLN A 164 1.90 6.82 -9.50
N VAL A 165 2.79 5.86 -9.61
CA VAL A 165 3.76 5.77 -10.71
C VAL A 165 3.75 4.36 -11.30
N GLY A 166 3.74 4.26 -12.62
CA GLY A 166 3.78 2.99 -13.35
C GLY A 166 2.42 2.40 -13.69
N ILE A 167 1.35 3.12 -13.37
CA ILE A 167 -0.03 2.64 -13.53
C ILE A 167 -0.33 2.33 -15.00
N ARG A 168 -0.82 1.11 -15.28
CA ARG A 168 -1.13 0.65 -16.64
C ARG A 168 -2.34 -0.26 -16.75
N SER A 169 -2.83 -0.80 -15.63
CA SER A 169 -3.98 -1.68 -15.58
C SER A 169 -5.04 -1.11 -14.63
N VAL A 170 -6.03 -0.43 -15.21
CA VAL A 170 -7.09 0.29 -14.46
C VAL A 170 -8.42 0.06 -15.15
N ASP A 171 -9.45 -0.31 -14.42
CA ASP A 171 -10.78 -0.49 -14.97
C ASP A 171 -11.56 0.83 -15.15
N GLN A 172 -12.70 0.77 -15.84
CA GLN A 172 -13.49 1.97 -16.19
C GLN A 172 -14.10 2.67 -14.97
N GLY A 173 -14.48 1.91 -13.95
CA GLY A 173 -15.03 2.45 -12.71
C GLY A 173 -13.97 3.20 -11.93
N GLU A 174 -12.82 2.59 -11.79
CA GLU A 174 -11.68 3.13 -11.10
C GLU A 174 -11.13 4.40 -11.78
N LYS A 175 -11.02 4.43 -13.13
CA LYS A 175 -10.62 5.64 -13.88
C LYS A 175 -11.50 6.85 -13.58
N ARG A 176 -12.82 6.63 -13.40
CA ARG A 176 -13.73 7.72 -13.04
C ARG A 176 -13.45 8.24 -11.64
N LEU A 177 -13.24 7.35 -10.67
CA LEU A 177 -12.92 7.72 -9.29
C LEU A 177 -11.58 8.47 -9.21
N ILE A 178 -10.53 7.99 -9.88
CA ILE A 178 -9.22 8.65 -9.96
C ILE A 178 -9.37 10.11 -10.40
N LYS A 179 -10.14 10.33 -11.47
CA LYS A 179 -10.39 11.68 -12.00
C LYS A 179 -11.23 12.53 -11.03
N GLU A 180 -12.26 11.94 -10.45
CA GLU A 180 -13.19 12.63 -9.53
C GLU A 180 -12.47 13.11 -8.27
N TYR A 181 -11.61 12.26 -7.70
CA TYR A 181 -10.87 12.56 -6.47
C TYR A 181 -9.52 13.25 -6.72
N GLY A 182 -9.12 13.41 -7.97
CA GLY A 182 -7.91 14.15 -8.33
C GLY A 182 -6.62 13.49 -7.85
N LEU A 183 -6.50 12.15 -8.00
CA LEU A 183 -5.25 11.47 -7.73
C LEU A 183 -4.20 11.84 -8.78
N ASP A 184 -2.98 12.08 -8.31
CA ASP A 184 -1.82 12.30 -9.18
C ASP A 184 -1.28 10.94 -9.67
N VAL A 185 -1.46 10.67 -10.95
CA VAL A 185 -1.10 9.41 -11.59
C VAL A 185 -0.12 9.66 -12.75
N TYR A 186 1.07 9.10 -12.64
CA TYR A 186 2.08 9.01 -13.67
C TYR A 186 1.95 7.62 -14.31
N ASP A 187 1.06 7.49 -15.30
CA ASP A 187 0.80 6.23 -15.98
C ASP A 187 1.95 5.86 -16.95
N MET A 188 1.95 4.61 -17.42
CA MET A 188 3.02 4.15 -18.32
C MET A 188 3.06 4.92 -19.63
N ARG A 189 1.93 5.41 -20.12
CA ARG A 189 1.92 6.24 -21.33
C ARG A 189 2.68 7.55 -21.10
N TYR A 190 2.42 8.22 -19.97
CA TYR A 190 3.16 9.43 -19.61
C TYR A 190 4.65 9.16 -19.42
N ILE A 191 4.98 8.05 -18.75
CA ILE A 191 6.38 7.63 -18.53
C ILE A 191 7.10 7.33 -19.83
N ASP A 192 6.43 6.70 -20.81
CA ASP A 192 6.99 6.43 -22.13
C ASP A 192 7.28 7.73 -22.91
N GLU A 193 6.48 8.77 -22.70
CA GLU A 193 6.67 10.07 -23.37
C GLU A 193 7.81 10.90 -22.75
N ILE A 194 7.97 10.92 -21.41
CA ILE A 194 8.92 11.82 -20.73
C ILE A 194 10.09 11.10 -20.04
N GLY A 195 10.02 9.80 -19.91
CA GLY A 195 10.99 8.96 -19.21
C GLY A 195 10.78 8.87 -17.71
N MET A 196 11.07 7.70 -17.13
CA MET A 196 10.92 7.39 -15.69
C MET A 196 11.63 8.40 -14.80
N LYS A 197 12.84 8.85 -15.17
CA LYS A 197 13.60 9.82 -14.38
C LYS A 197 12.85 11.13 -14.20
N HIS A 198 12.15 11.60 -15.23
CA HIS A 198 11.39 12.85 -15.18
C HIS A 198 10.12 12.67 -14.36
N ALA A 199 9.37 11.60 -14.62
CA ALA A 199 8.17 11.27 -13.83
C ALA A 199 8.47 11.15 -12.33
N MET A 200 9.56 10.50 -11.97
CA MET A 200 9.99 10.41 -10.57
C MET A 200 10.40 11.78 -9.98
N ALA A 201 11.05 12.64 -10.77
CA ALA A 201 11.40 13.98 -10.30
C ALA A 201 10.14 14.81 -9.98
N GLU A 202 9.11 14.74 -10.82
CA GLU A 202 7.82 15.40 -10.58
C GLU A 202 7.08 14.78 -9.38
N ALA A 203 7.05 13.44 -9.27
CA ALA A 203 6.42 12.75 -8.13
C ALA A 203 7.06 13.14 -6.78
N LEU A 204 8.34 13.49 -6.79
CA LEU A 204 9.10 13.93 -5.62
C LEU A 204 9.06 15.46 -5.41
N GLU A 205 8.42 16.21 -6.29
CA GLU A 205 8.36 17.66 -6.16
C GLU A 205 7.64 18.11 -4.88
N GLY A 206 8.16 19.15 -4.25
CA GLY A 206 7.62 19.71 -3.01
C GLY A 206 7.94 18.93 -1.74
N ILE A 207 8.81 17.91 -1.80
CA ILE A 207 9.36 17.23 -0.62
C ILE A 207 10.42 18.15 0.02
N ASP A 208 10.32 18.29 1.34
CA ASP A 208 11.24 19.07 2.17
C ASP A 208 11.75 18.26 3.37
N ALA A 209 12.54 18.88 4.23
CA ALA A 209 13.10 18.22 5.43
C ALA A 209 12.04 17.81 6.46
N ASN A 210 10.82 18.33 6.38
CA ASN A 210 9.70 17.95 7.25
C ASN A 210 8.84 16.84 6.64
N THR A 211 9.07 16.47 5.39
CA THR A 211 8.28 15.46 4.68
C THR A 211 8.80 14.05 4.99
N HIS A 212 7.94 13.20 5.51
CA HIS A 212 8.18 11.76 5.61
C HIS A 212 7.74 11.10 4.29
N VAL A 213 8.65 10.43 3.62
CA VAL A 213 8.35 9.69 2.38
C VAL A 213 8.12 8.23 2.72
N HIS A 214 6.95 7.72 2.38
CA HIS A 214 6.63 6.29 2.42
C HIS A 214 6.57 5.74 1.00
N VAL A 215 7.23 4.62 0.77
CA VAL A 215 7.19 3.91 -0.53
C VAL A 215 6.37 2.65 -0.36
N SER A 216 5.27 2.56 -1.08
CA SER A 216 4.52 1.32 -1.31
C SER A 216 4.95 0.77 -2.67
N PHE A 217 5.45 -0.46 -2.70
CA PHE A 217 6.01 -1.05 -3.90
C PHE A 217 5.35 -2.40 -4.16
N ASP A 218 4.54 -2.47 -5.22
CA ASP A 218 4.09 -3.75 -5.76
C ASP A 218 5.13 -4.29 -6.75
N VAL A 219 5.39 -5.59 -6.70
CA VAL A 219 6.37 -6.22 -7.59
C VAL A 219 5.94 -6.14 -9.06
N ASP A 220 4.64 -6.06 -9.32
CA ASP A 220 4.12 -5.92 -10.67
C ASP A 220 4.28 -4.51 -11.27
N PHE A 221 4.77 -3.54 -10.47
CA PHE A 221 5.29 -2.28 -11.01
C PHE A 221 6.37 -2.53 -12.05
N LEU A 222 7.20 -3.54 -11.80
CA LEU A 222 8.24 -3.96 -12.74
C LEU A 222 7.61 -4.61 -13.97
N ASP A 223 8.16 -4.31 -15.15
CA ASP A 223 7.72 -4.96 -16.37
C ASP A 223 8.30 -6.38 -16.43
N PRO A 224 7.46 -7.43 -16.57
CA PRO A 224 7.93 -8.81 -16.65
C PRO A 224 8.50 -9.19 -18.03
N ALA A 225 8.63 -8.25 -18.97
CA ALA A 225 9.08 -8.51 -20.36
C ALA A 225 10.47 -9.12 -20.48
#